data_29c492764b5c233b5b253fccc4f82507
#
_entry.id   29c492764b5c233b5b253fccc4f82507
#
_cell.length_a   1.000
_cell.length_b   1.000
_cell.length_c   1.000
_cell.angle_alpha   90.00
_cell.angle_beta   90.00
_cell.angle_gamma   90.00
#
_symmetry.space_group_name_H-M   'P 1'
#
loop_
_entity.id
_entity.type
_entity.pdbx_description
1 polymer ?
#
loop_
_entity_poly.entity_id
_entity_poly.type
_entity_poly.pdbx_seq_one_letter_code
_entity_poly.pdbx_strand_id
1 'polypeptide(L)'
;MKCALVTGGSRGIGRAICLELATAGYYILVNYRSGEEQAAQTLSAIRQQGGDGQLLPFDVSDKDQVQQQLALWSEKNAEKYIEVLVNNAGIKEDALMVWMEDSQWSKVIQTNLDSFFYVTRSILNGMLLKRYGRIINIVSLAGLKGHAGQTNYSAAKAGVIGATKALAQEVGRHGITVNAIAPGFIHTDMTEGINEKEMKTLIPVRRFGLPEEVAFAVAFLASPRASYITAEVLCINGGLYS
;
A
#
# COMPACT_ATOMS: atom_id res chain seq x y z
N MET A 1 -1.23 -4.89 -21.88
CA MET A 1 -2.21 -4.45 -20.83
C MET A 1 -1.40 -4.06 -19.60
N LYS A 2 -1.64 -2.89 -19.05
CA LYS A 2 -0.96 -2.38 -17.85
C LYS A 2 -1.58 -3.01 -16.60
N CYS A 3 -0.80 -3.70 -15.79
CA CYS A 3 -1.32 -4.37 -14.59
C CYS A 3 -0.84 -3.69 -13.31
N ALA A 4 -1.75 -3.53 -12.35
CA ALA A 4 -1.47 -3.00 -11.03
C ALA A 4 -1.88 -4.01 -9.94
N LEU A 5 -0.97 -4.32 -9.03
CA LEU A 5 -1.26 -5.11 -7.83
C LEU A 5 -1.44 -4.17 -6.63
N VAL A 6 -2.59 -4.28 -5.97
CA VAL A 6 -2.88 -3.54 -4.74
C VAL A 6 -3.07 -4.54 -3.61
N THR A 7 -2.14 -4.56 -2.64
CA THR A 7 -2.30 -5.42 -1.46
C THR A 7 -3.31 -4.80 -0.48
N GLY A 8 -4.18 -5.65 0.09
CA GLY A 8 -5.27 -5.17 0.94
C GLY A 8 -6.30 -4.32 0.19
N GLY A 9 -6.61 -4.68 -1.07
CA GLY A 9 -7.49 -3.91 -1.97
C GLY A 9 -9.00 -4.05 -1.69
N SER A 10 -9.42 -4.80 -0.68
CA SER A 10 -10.84 -5.09 -0.44
C SER A 10 -11.63 -3.94 0.17
N ARG A 11 -11.00 -3.02 0.91
CA ARG A 11 -11.67 -1.93 1.66
C ARG A 11 -10.75 -0.71 1.87
N GLY A 12 -11.33 0.35 2.44
CA GLY A 12 -10.60 1.55 2.86
C GLY A 12 -9.74 2.16 1.76
N ILE A 13 -8.52 2.56 2.12
CA ILE A 13 -7.55 3.15 1.18
C ILE A 13 -7.24 2.21 0.01
N GLY A 14 -7.06 0.91 0.26
CA GLY A 14 -6.75 -0.06 -0.78
C GLY A 14 -7.86 -0.17 -1.84
N ARG A 15 -9.13 -0.16 -1.42
CA ARG A 15 -10.27 -0.13 -2.36
C ARG A 15 -10.29 1.14 -3.20
N ALA A 16 -10.11 2.31 -2.57
CA ALA A 16 -10.07 3.58 -3.30
C ALA A 16 -8.92 3.61 -4.33
N ILE A 17 -7.75 3.08 -3.97
CA ILE A 17 -6.61 2.94 -4.88
C ILE A 17 -6.95 2.02 -6.05
N CYS A 18 -7.60 0.88 -5.81
CA CYS A 18 -8.04 -0.03 -6.88
C CYS A 18 -8.96 0.68 -7.89
N LEU A 19 -9.94 1.44 -7.41
CA LEU A 19 -10.88 2.17 -8.25
C LEU A 19 -10.19 3.27 -9.07
N GLU A 20 -9.32 4.04 -8.44
CA GLU A 20 -8.60 5.13 -9.09
C GLU A 20 -7.63 4.63 -10.16
N LEU A 21 -6.86 3.57 -9.87
CA LEU A 21 -5.96 2.96 -10.85
C LEU A 21 -6.73 2.30 -12.01
N ALA A 22 -7.92 1.74 -11.75
CA ALA A 22 -8.78 1.21 -12.81
C ALA A 22 -9.24 2.33 -13.75
N THR A 23 -9.65 3.49 -13.21
CA THR A 23 -9.99 4.69 -14.00
C THR A 23 -8.80 5.19 -14.82
N ALA A 24 -7.57 5.03 -14.30
CA ALA A 24 -6.34 5.34 -15.03
C ALA A 24 -5.96 4.29 -16.10
N GLY A 25 -6.79 3.26 -16.33
CA GLY A 25 -6.64 2.26 -17.38
C GLY A 25 -5.79 1.06 -17.00
N TYR A 26 -5.55 0.81 -15.72
CA TYR A 26 -4.86 -0.39 -15.25
C TYR A 26 -5.83 -1.56 -15.09
N TYR A 27 -5.37 -2.77 -15.44
CA TYR A 27 -5.99 -4.01 -15.01
C TYR A 27 -5.59 -4.30 -13.55
N ILE A 28 -6.56 -4.44 -12.66
CA ILE A 28 -6.32 -4.45 -11.22
C ILE A 28 -6.27 -5.88 -10.66
N LEU A 29 -5.18 -6.20 -9.98
CA LEU A 29 -5.07 -7.39 -9.14
C LEU A 29 -5.44 -6.98 -7.72
N VAL A 30 -6.66 -7.30 -7.31
CA VAL A 30 -7.20 -6.98 -5.98
C VAL A 30 -6.74 -8.06 -5.01
N ASN A 31 -5.67 -7.80 -4.27
CA ASN A 31 -5.25 -8.75 -3.24
C ASN A 31 -6.05 -8.56 -1.94
N TYR A 32 -6.36 -9.68 -1.31
CA TYR A 32 -6.96 -9.75 0.02
C TYR A 32 -6.55 -11.06 0.72
N ARG A 33 -6.60 -11.07 2.06
CA ARG A 33 -6.40 -12.26 2.88
C ARG A 33 -7.74 -12.87 3.31
N SER A 34 -8.61 -12.01 3.80
CA SER A 34 -9.96 -12.33 4.27
C SER A 34 -10.93 -11.27 3.74
N GLY A 35 -12.24 -11.54 3.82
CA GLY A 35 -13.23 -10.60 3.29
C GLY A 35 -13.36 -10.72 1.77
N GLU A 36 -13.58 -11.93 1.27
CA GLU A 36 -13.79 -12.19 -0.16
C GLU A 36 -14.97 -11.41 -0.73
N GLU A 37 -16.03 -11.26 0.04
CA GLU A 37 -17.21 -10.48 -0.36
C GLU A 37 -16.86 -9.01 -0.61
N GLN A 38 -16.09 -8.37 0.29
CA GLN A 38 -15.65 -6.99 0.13
C GLN A 38 -14.70 -6.84 -1.08
N ALA A 39 -13.83 -7.83 -1.30
CA ALA A 39 -12.96 -7.85 -2.47
C ALA A 39 -13.77 -8.01 -3.77
N ALA A 40 -14.80 -8.85 -3.77
CA ALA A 40 -15.72 -9.01 -4.89
C ALA A 40 -16.53 -7.72 -5.16
N GLN A 41 -16.96 -7.03 -4.11
CA GLN A 41 -17.60 -5.71 -4.24
C GLN A 41 -16.64 -4.68 -4.85
N THR A 42 -15.37 -4.67 -4.45
CA THR A 42 -14.35 -3.81 -5.07
C THR A 42 -14.20 -4.11 -6.56
N LEU A 43 -14.08 -5.38 -6.93
CA LEU A 43 -13.97 -5.81 -8.34
C LEU A 43 -15.22 -5.46 -9.14
N SER A 44 -16.41 -5.63 -8.55
CA SER A 44 -17.68 -5.22 -9.16
C SER A 44 -17.72 -3.72 -9.45
N ALA A 45 -17.30 -2.90 -8.48
CA ALA A 45 -17.24 -1.45 -8.65
C ALA A 45 -16.22 -1.03 -9.73
N ILE A 46 -15.07 -1.70 -9.84
CA ILE A 46 -14.10 -1.50 -10.93
C ILE A 46 -14.78 -1.73 -12.29
N ARG A 47 -15.53 -2.83 -12.43
CA ARG A 47 -16.22 -3.18 -13.69
C ARG A 47 -17.36 -2.22 -14.02
N GLN A 48 -18.11 -1.75 -13.03
CA GLN A 48 -19.16 -0.75 -13.21
C GLN A 48 -18.62 0.60 -13.72
N GLN A 49 -17.37 0.93 -13.43
CA GLN A 49 -16.68 2.13 -13.94
C GLN A 49 -15.99 1.89 -15.31
N GLY A 50 -16.22 0.73 -15.94
CA GLY A 50 -15.63 0.39 -17.24
C GLY A 50 -14.19 -0.14 -17.17
N GLY A 51 -13.64 -0.35 -15.97
CA GLY A 51 -12.35 -1.01 -15.75
C GLY A 51 -12.48 -2.53 -15.72
N ASP A 52 -11.37 -3.23 -15.50
CA ASP A 52 -11.36 -4.67 -15.28
C ASP A 52 -10.24 -5.08 -14.32
N GLY A 53 -10.34 -6.30 -13.81
CA GLY A 53 -9.40 -6.85 -12.85
C GLY A 53 -9.74 -8.28 -12.46
N GLN A 54 -8.99 -8.80 -11.51
CA GLN A 54 -9.25 -10.09 -10.87
C GLN A 54 -8.93 -10.06 -9.39
N LEU A 55 -9.53 -10.98 -8.65
CA LEU A 55 -9.20 -11.25 -7.27
C LEU A 55 -7.92 -12.07 -7.19
N LEU A 56 -7.05 -11.75 -6.22
CA LEU A 56 -5.80 -12.46 -5.98
C LEU A 56 -5.64 -12.74 -4.49
N PRO A 57 -6.24 -13.84 -3.97
CA PRO A 57 -6.22 -14.16 -2.55
C PRO A 57 -4.88 -14.69 -2.09
N PHE A 58 -4.24 -14.03 -1.13
CA PHE A 58 -3.12 -14.53 -0.34
C PHE A 58 -2.86 -13.65 0.88
N ASP A 59 -2.28 -14.23 1.93
CA ASP A 59 -1.79 -13.48 3.08
C ASP A 59 -0.40 -12.90 2.75
N VAL A 60 -0.27 -11.57 2.80
CA VAL A 60 0.99 -10.88 2.53
C VAL A 60 2.08 -11.19 3.55
N SER A 61 1.72 -11.64 4.77
CA SER A 61 2.66 -12.04 5.81
C SER A 61 3.19 -13.47 5.63
N ASP A 62 2.54 -14.27 4.77
CA ASP A 62 2.95 -15.63 4.43
C ASP A 62 3.79 -15.62 3.14
N LYS A 63 5.09 -15.77 3.30
CA LYS A 63 6.06 -15.76 2.20
C LYS A 63 5.73 -16.79 1.11
N ASP A 64 5.33 -17.98 1.51
CA ASP A 64 5.12 -19.10 0.58
C ASP A 64 3.83 -18.89 -0.23
N GLN A 65 2.75 -18.40 0.41
CA GLN A 65 1.54 -17.97 -0.31
C GLN A 65 1.82 -16.86 -1.30
N VAL A 66 2.57 -15.82 -0.90
CA VAL A 66 2.95 -14.72 -1.79
C VAL A 66 3.68 -15.24 -3.03
N GLN A 67 4.72 -16.05 -2.83
CA GLN A 67 5.52 -16.60 -3.93
C GLN A 67 4.69 -17.49 -4.85
N GLN A 68 3.90 -18.40 -4.29
CA GLN A 68 3.06 -19.33 -5.05
C GLN A 68 2.01 -18.60 -5.88
N GLN A 69 1.26 -17.68 -5.28
CA GLN A 69 0.16 -16.99 -5.98
C GLN A 69 0.67 -16.05 -7.08
N LEU A 70 1.78 -15.35 -6.84
CA LEU A 70 2.37 -14.46 -7.83
C LEU A 70 3.05 -15.23 -8.96
N ALA A 71 3.69 -16.37 -8.68
CA ALA A 71 4.23 -17.27 -9.71
C ALA A 71 3.11 -17.84 -10.59
N LEU A 72 2.06 -18.39 -9.99
CA LEU A 72 0.90 -18.93 -10.71
C LEU A 72 0.23 -17.86 -11.58
N TRP A 73 0.13 -16.62 -11.08
CA TRP A 73 -0.41 -15.53 -11.88
C TRP A 73 0.49 -15.21 -13.08
N SER A 74 1.80 -15.15 -12.86
CA SER A 74 2.78 -14.86 -13.91
C SER A 74 2.79 -15.95 -15.01
N GLU A 75 2.74 -17.23 -14.63
CA GLU A 75 2.66 -18.34 -15.56
C GLU A 75 1.40 -18.28 -16.45
N LYS A 76 0.25 -18.00 -15.84
CA LYS A 76 -1.03 -17.86 -16.57
C LYS A 76 -1.11 -16.61 -17.46
N ASN A 77 -0.21 -15.64 -17.24
CA ASN A 77 -0.20 -14.33 -17.91
C ASN A 77 1.20 -13.99 -18.44
N ALA A 78 1.85 -14.93 -19.14
CA ALA A 78 3.25 -14.81 -19.56
C ALA A 78 3.59 -13.55 -20.39
N GLU A 79 2.60 -12.97 -21.09
CA GLU A 79 2.76 -11.73 -21.85
C GLU A 79 2.55 -10.45 -21.02
N LYS A 80 2.14 -10.59 -19.77
CA LYS A 80 1.86 -9.48 -18.85
C LYS A 80 2.89 -9.46 -17.72
N TYR A 81 3.06 -8.30 -17.12
CA TYR A 81 3.77 -8.17 -15.86
C TYR A 81 3.10 -7.10 -15.00
N ILE A 82 3.33 -7.15 -13.70
CA ILE A 82 2.83 -6.15 -12.77
C ILE A 82 3.76 -4.94 -12.87
N GLU A 83 3.29 -3.88 -13.51
CA GLU A 83 4.07 -2.64 -13.68
C GLU A 83 3.86 -1.63 -12.55
N VAL A 84 2.75 -1.76 -11.80
CA VAL A 84 2.48 -0.95 -10.62
C VAL A 84 2.25 -1.88 -9.43
N LEU A 85 3.00 -1.67 -8.36
CA LEU A 85 2.78 -2.31 -7.07
C LEU A 85 2.39 -1.26 -6.04
N VAL A 86 1.27 -1.48 -5.35
CA VAL A 86 0.91 -0.73 -4.16
C VAL A 86 0.94 -1.65 -2.94
N ASN A 87 1.97 -1.52 -2.11
CA ASN A 87 2.06 -2.17 -0.81
C ASN A 87 1.21 -1.39 0.19
N ASN A 88 -0.07 -1.76 0.30
CA ASN A 88 -1.04 -1.08 1.15
C ASN A 88 -1.50 -1.95 2.34
N ALA A 89 -1.48 -3.28 2.23
CA ALA A 89 -1.89 -4.16 3.32
C ALA A 89 -1.15 -3.83 4.63
N GLY A 90 -1.89 -3.79 5.73
CA GLY A 90 -1.33 -3.50 7.03
C GLY A 90 -2.34 -3.69 8.16
N ILE A 91 -1.82 -3.86 9.37
CA ILE A 91 -2.60 -4.01 10.60
C ILE A 91 -2.01 -3.15 11.70
N LYS A 92 -2.82 -2.89 12.74
CA LYS A 92 -2.40 -2.30 14.00
C LYS A 92 -2.71 -3.26 15.15
N GLU A 93 -1.82 -3.35 16.11
CA GLU A 93 -2.00 -4.03 17.39
C GLU A 93 -1.37 -3.10 18.44
N ASP A 94 -2.15 -2.10 18.86
CA ASP A 94 -1.66 -1.00 19.68
C ASP A 94 -1.56 -1.43 21.15
N ALA A 95 -0.40 -1.23 21.77
CA ALA A 95 -0.14 -1.43 23.18
C ALA A 95 1.06 -0.59 23.64
N LEU A 96 1.08 -0.14 24.89
CA LEU A 96 2.30 0.45 25.46
C LEU A 96 3.38 -0.62 25.54
N MET A 97 4.64 -0.24 25.30
CA MET A 97 5.78 -1.16 25.19
C MET A 97 5.88 -2.15 26.37
N VAL A 98 5.59 -1.68 27.59
CA VAL A 98 5.67 -2.50 28.81
C VAL A 98 4.62 -3.61 28.87
N TRP A 99 3.53 -3.49 28.10
CA TRP A 99 2.42 -4.45 28.04
C TRP A 99 2.23 -5.08 26.66
N MET A 100 3.12 -4.73 25.70
CA MET A 100 3.07 -5.29 24.35
C MET A 100 3.49 -6.75 24.38
N GLU A 101 2.66 -7.64 23.87
CA GLU A 101 2.97 -9.06 23.72
C GLU A 101 3.89 -9.30 22.52
N ASP A 102 4.75 -10.32 22.60
CA ASP A 102 5.62 -10.74 21.49
C ASP A 102 4.82 -11.08 20.22
N SER A 103 3.62 -11.63 20.40
CA SER A 103 2.68 -11.93 19.31
C SER A 103 2.21 -10.67 18.58
N GLN A 104 1.89 -9.59 19.30
CA GLN A 104 1.48 -8.31 18.74
C GLN A 104 2.63 -7.65 17.97
N TRP A 105 3.84 -7.70 18.54
CA TRP A 105 5.04 -7.22 17.87
C TRP A 105 5.26 -7.99 16.56
N SER A 106 5.40 -9.31 16.64
CA SER A 106 5.75 -10.17 15.50
C SER A 106 4.73 -10.08 14.38
N LYS A 107 3.43 -10.11 14.70
CA LYS A 107 2.34 -10.03 13.72
C LYS A 107 2.34 -8.69 12.97
N VAL A 108 2.61 -7.58 13.68
CA VAL A 108 2.68 -6.26 13.06
C VAL A 108 3.92 -6.14 12.16
N ILE A 109 5.09 -6.60 12.60
CA ILE A 109 6.32 -6.59 11.79
C ILE A 109 6.13 -7.45 10.53
N GLN A 110 5.65 -8.68 10.66
CA GLN A 110 5.43 -9.57 9.51
C GLN A 110 4.46 -8.98 8.48
N THR A 111 3.34 -8.43 8.95
CA THR A 111 2.32 -7.91 8.03
C THR A 111 2.70 -6.56 7.42
N ASN A 112 3.35 -5.65 8.17
CA ASN A 112 3.61 -4.28 7.68
C ASN A 112 5.01 -4.08 7.10
N LEU A 113 6.01 -4.91 7.49
CA LEU A 113 7.39 -4.77 7.02
C LEU A 113 7.84 -5.93 6.15
N ASP A 114 7.74 -7.18 6.64
CA ASP A 114 8.23 -8.33 5.88
C ASP A 114 7.43 -8.53 4.58
N SER A 115 6.13 -8.21 4.60
CA SER A 115 5.28 -8.25 3.41
C SER A 115 5.80 -7.37 2.26
N PHE A 116 6.34 -6.18 2.57
CA PHE A 116 6.99 -5.33 1.57
C PHE A 116 8.08 -6.12 0.83
N PHE A 117 8.94 -6.81 1.56
CA PHE A 117 10.02 -7.60 0.98
C PHE A 117 9.48 -8.78 0.16
N TYR A 118 8.53 -9.56 0.70
CA TYR A 118 8.01 -10.74 0.03
C TYR A 118 7.32 -10.40 -1.28
N VAL A 119 6.41 -9.43 -1.26
CA VAL A 119 5.63 -9.06 -2.45
C VAL A 119 6.51 -8.34 -3.47
N THR A 120 7.30 -7.36 -3.04
CA THR A 120 8.15 -6.58 -3.95
C THR A 120 9.16 -7.47 -4.67
N ARG A 121 9.87 -8.32 -3.92
CA ARG A 121 10.87 -9.24 -4.49
C ARG A 121 10.28 -10.18 -5.52
N SER A 122 9.05 -10.67 -5.30
CA SER A 122 8.40 -11.63 -6.18
C SER A 122 8.06 -11.06 -7.57
N ILE A 123 7.90 -9.74 -7.69
CA ILE A 123 7.53 -9.09 -8.96
C ILE A 123 8.65 -8.26 -9.57
N LEU A 124 9.67 -7.90 -8.80
CA LEU A 124 10.71 -6.95 -9.19
C LEU A 124 11.44 -7.37 -10.47
N ASN A 125 11.70 -8.67 -10.65
CA ASN A 125 12.38 -9.18 -11.85
C ASN A 125 11.62 -8.83 -13.14
N GLY A 126 10.29 -8.91 -13.14
CA GLY A 126 9.46 -8.50 -14.28
C GLY A 126 9.63 -7.02 -14.62
N MET A 127 9.66 -6.15 -13.60
CA MET A 127 9.90 -4.70 -13.78
C MET A 127 11.32 -4.42 -14.32
N LEU A 128 12.35 -5.13 -13.80
CA LEU A 128 13.73 -4.99 -14.25
C LEU A 128 13.91 -5.38 -15.72
N LEU A 129 13.33 -6.50 -16.14
CA LEU A 129 13.38 -6.97 -17.52
C LEU A 129 12.69 -6.01 -18.50
N LYS A 130 11.56 -5.43 -18.08
CA LYS A 130 10.78 -4.47 -18.89
C LYS A 130 11.33 -3.03 -18.79
N ARG A 131 12.26 -2.78 -17.88
CA ARG A 131 12.86 -1.45 -17.60
C ARG A 131 11.78 -0.39 -17.31
N TYR A 132 10.74 -0.80 -16.61
CA TYR A 132 9.65 0.07 -16.15
C TYR A 132 8.95 -0.54 -14.94
N GLY A 133 8.71 0.27 -13.93
CA GLY A 133 7.95 -0.11 -12.74
C GLY A 133 7.63 1.10 -11.86
N ARG A 134 6.56 0.97 -11.07
CA ARG A 134 6.12 1.93 -10.06
C ARG A 134 5.81 1.18 -8.78
N ILE A 135 6.58 1.42 -7.74
CA ILE A 135 6.36 0.82 -6.42
C ILE A 135 5.96 1.95 -5.48
N ILE A 136 4.76 1.86 -4.92
CA ILE A 136 4.21 2.83 -3.99
C ILE A 136 3.89 2.12 -2.67
N ASN A 137 4.51 2.57 -1.59
CA ASN A 137 4.35 1.98 -0.27
C ASN A 137 3.44 2.86 0.59
N ILE A 138 2.31 2.34 1.05
CA ILE A 138 1.45 3.05 2.00
C ILE A 138 2.03 2.85 3.40
N VAL A 139 2.68 3.90 3.86
CA VAL A 139 3.27 3.95 5.20
C VAL A 139 2.32 4.65 6.18
N SER A 140 2.80 5.47 7.06
CA SER A 140 1.99 6.23 8.01
C SER A 140 2.80 7.39 8.56
N LEU A 141 2.10 8.41 9.03
CA LEU A 141 2.68 9.44 9.88
C LEU A 141 3.38 8.86 11.13
N ALA A 142 2.88 7.73 11.66
CA ALA A 142 3.51 7.02 12.78
C ALA A 142 4.93 6.53 12.44
N GLY A 143 5.23 6.24 11.18
CA GLY A 143 6.60 5.88 10.74
C GLY A 143 7.55 7.07 10.63
N LEU A 144 7.04 8.29 10.60
CA LEU A 144 7.84 9.52 10.53
C LEU A 144 8.15 10.09 11.91
N LYS A 145 7.12 10.24 12.77
CA LYS A 145 7.26 10.90 14.07
C LYS A 145 7.15 9.97 15.28
N GLY A 146 6.77 8.70 15.07
CA GLY A 146 6.38 7.80 16.15
C GLY A 146 5.00 8.15 16.74
N HIS A 147 4.39 7.17 17.42
CA HIS A 147 3.15 7.38 18.17
C HIS A 147 3.16 6.50 19.42
N ALA A 148 2.82 7.08 20.57
CA ALA A 148 2.73 6.32 21.82
C ALA A 148 1.74 5.16 21.68
N GLY A 149 2.09 3.98 22.18
CA GLY A 149 1.29 2.75 22.02
C GLY A 149 1.45 2.05 20.67
N GLN A 150 2.26 2.58 19.75
CA GLN A 150 2.46 2.03 18.39
C GLN A 150 3.94 1.75 18.10
N THR A 151 4.71 1.28 19.07
CA THR A 151 6.15 1.05 18.86
C THR A 151 6.41 0.04 17.75
N ASN A 152 5.65 -1.06 17.69
CA ASN A 152 5.70 -2.06 16.64
C ASN A 152 5.31 -1.47 15.26
N TYR A 153 4.18 -0.78 15.18
CA TYR A 153 3.66 -0.20 13.94
C TYR A 153 4.56 0.93 13.42
N SER A 154 5.03 1.81 14.32
CA SER A 154 5.96 2.88 13.98
C SER A 154 7.29 2.32 13.45
N ALA A 155 7.85 1.30 14.12
CA ALA A 155 9.06 0.62 13.67
C ALA A 155 8.90 0.00 12.27
N ALA A 156 7.78 -0.73 12.04
CA ALA A 156 7.50 -1.34 10.75
C ALA A 156 7.37 -0.28 9.63
N LYS A 157 6.59 0.78 9.85
CA LYS A 157 6.40 1.83 8.84
C LYS A 157 7.65 2.67 8.59
N ALA A 158 8.47 2.93 9.63
CA ALA A 158 9.78 3.54 9.48
C ALA A 158 10.75 2.63 8.70
N GLY A 159 10.73 1.32 8.95
CA GLY A 159 11.49 0.33 8.19
C GLY A 159 11.16 0.36 6.69
N VAL A 160 9.87 0.42 6.33
CA VAL A 160 9.43 0.54 4.92
C VAL A 160 9.89 1.86 4.31
N ILE A 161 9.92 2.98 5.07
CA ILE A 161 10.47 4.26 4.58
C ILE A 161 11.94 4.12 4.23
N GLY A 162 12.73 3.50 5.12
CA GLY A 162 14.15 3.22 4.85
C GLY A 162 14.35 2.32 3.63
N ALA A 163 13.57 1.22 3.55
CA ALA A 163 13.60 0.29 2.43
C ALA A 163 13.18 0.94 1.10
N THR A 164 12.19 1.86 1.11
CA THR A 164 11.78 2.66 -0.05
C THR A 164 12.96 3.44 -0.64
N LYS A 165 13.71 4.14 0.22
CA LYS A 165 14.85 4.96 -0.20
C LYS A 165 16.01 4.10 -0.73
N ALA A 166 16.31 2.99 -0.07
CA ALA A 166 17.36 2.07 -0.49
C ALA A 166 17.03 1.43 -1.85
N LEU A 167 15.84 0.85 -1.99
CA LEU A 167 15.42 0.20 -3.23
C LEU A 167 15.37 1.19 -4.40
N ALA A 168 14.95 2.44 -4.17
CA ALA A 168 14.96 3.48 -5.20
C ALA A 168 16.35 3.69 -5.81
N GLN A 169 17.41 3.64 -5.00
CA GLN A 169 18.81 3.74 -5.45
C GLN A 169 19.22 2.53 -6.30
N GLU A 170 18.77 1.34 -5.94
CA GLU A 170 19.12 0.09 -6.64
C GLU A 170 18.51 0.04 -8.04
N VAL A 171 17.23 0.47 -8.17
CA VAL A 171 16.42 0.22 -9.37
C VAL A 171 16.21 1.44 -10.28
N GLY A 172 16.57 2.64 -9.83
CA GLY A 172 16.32 3.88 -10.56
C GLY A 172 16.87 3.88 -11.98
N ARG A 173 18.09 3.36 -12.18
CA ARG A 173 18.71 3.20 -13.52
C ARG A 173 17.92 2.30 -14.49
N HIS A 174 16.99 1.53 -13.97
CA HIS A 174 16.13 0.64 -14.75
C HIS A 174 14.73 1.25 -15.04
N GLY A 175 14.55 2.54 -14.83
CA GLY A 175 13.28 3.23 -15.10
C GLY A 175 12.17 2.90 -14.08
N ILE A 176 12.54 2.34 -12.91
CA ILE A 176 11.64 1.99 -11.82
C ILE A 176 11.72 3.07 -10.76
N THR A 177 10.56 3.59 -10.33
CA THR A 177 10.49 4.52 -9.19
C THR A 177 9.92 3.82 -7.97
N VAL A 178 10.42 4.16 -6.79
CA VAL A 178 9.96 3.64 -5.51
C VAL A 178 9.70 4.81 -4.58
N ASN A 179 8.43 4.98 -4.18
CA ASN A 179 8.00 6.07 -3.32
C ASN A 179 7.13 5.55 -2.18
N ALA A 180 6.96 6.35 -1.15
CA ALA A 180 6.05 6.10 -0.06
C ALA A 180 4.99 7.20 0.03
N ILE A 181 3.80 6.86 0.49
CA ILE A 181 2.76 7.82 0.90
C ILE A 181 2.54 7.62 2.39
N ALA A 182 2.58 8.71 3.15
CA ALA A 182 2.35 8.75 4.59
C ALA A 182 1.00 9.43 4.89
N PRO A 183 -0.11 8.67 4.96
CA PRO A 183 -1.40 9.23 5.34
C PRO A 183 -1.41 9.68 6.81
N GLY A 184 -2.18 10.73 7.09
CA GLY A 184 -2.61 11.08 8.43
C GLY A 184 -3.87 10.30 8.85
N PHE A 185 -4.81 11.00 9.51
CA PHE A 185 -6.12 10.43 9.83
C PHE A 185 -7.00 10.41 8.57
N ILE A 186 -7.32 9.22 8.08
CA ILE A 186 -8.18 8.98 6.91
C ILE A 186 -9.41 8.21 7.37
N HIS A 187 -10.60 8.57 6.89
CA HIS A 187 -11.86 7.87 7.15
C HIS A 187 -11.81 6.42 6.62
N THR A 188 -11.58 5.47 7.51
CA THR A 188 -11.53 4.03 7.25
C THR A 188 -11.89 3.27 8.52
N ASP A 189 -12.11 1.97 8.42
CA ASP A 189 -12.32 1.09 9.57
C ASP A 189 -11.19 1.20 10.62
N MET A 190 -9.94 1.48 10.18
CA MET A 190 -8.80 1.67 11.09
C MET A 190 -8.90 2.90 11.98
N THR A 191 -9.69 3.89 11.60
CA THR A 191 -9.91 5.13 12.36
C THR A 191 -11.29 5.18 13.00
N GLU A 192 -12.08 4.13 12.83
CA GLU A 192 -13.35 3.97 13.51
C GLU A 192 -13.15 3.97 15.03
N GLY A 193 -13.99 4.71 15.74
CA GLY A 193 -13.86 4.90 17.21
C GLY A 193 -12.88 5.99 17.65
N ILE A 194 -12.10 6.58 16.77
CA ILE A 194 -11.27 7.76 17.09
C ILE A 194 -12.19 8.99 17.21
N ASN A 195 -12.03 9.75 18.29
CA ASN A 195 -12.80 10.98 18.50
C ASN A 195 -12.39 12.07 17.49
N GLU A 196 -13.08 12.08 16.35
CA GLU A 196 -12.76 13.05 15.27
C GLU A 196 -12.91 14.51 15.73
N LYS A 197 -13.90 14.83 16.61
CA LYS A 197 -14.10 16.20 17.10
C LYS A 197 -12.86 16.75 17.83
N GLU A 198 -12.17 15.88 18.54
CA GLU A 198 -10.94 16.20 19.24
C GLU A 198 -9.75 16.24 18.28
N MET A 199 -9.58 15.17 17.52
CA MET A 199 -8.40 15.01 16.65
C MET A 199 -8.32 16.03 15.52
N LYS A 200 -9.47 16.44 14.94
CA LYS A 200 -9.47 17.48 13.90
C LYS A 200 -8.95 18.84 14.38
N THR A 201 -8.94 19.10 15.70
CA THR A 201 -8.37 20.36 16.24
C THR A 201 -6.86 20.42 16.07
N LEU A 202 -6.20 19.28 15.94
CA LEU A 202 -4.77 19.16 15.72
C LEU A 202 -4.40 19.22 14.23
N ILE A 203 -5.38 19.03 13.34
CA ILE A 203 -5.17 19.02 11.89
C ILE A 203 -5.40 20.42 11.34
N PRO A 204 -4.45 21.07 10.66
CA PRO A 204 -4.63 22.41 10.08
C PRO A 204 -5.86 22.52 9.17
N VAL A 205 -6.13 21.54 8.31
CA VAL A 205 -7.34 21.53 7.45
C VAL A 205 -8.63 21.15 8.18
N ARG A 206 -8.57 20.88 9.51
CA ARG A 206 -9.72 20.69 10.41
C ARG A 206 -10.68 19.55 10.06
N ARG A 207 -10.21 18.52 9.36
CA ARG A 207 -10.96 17.29 9.07
C ARG A 207 -10.04 16.09 8.88
N PHE A 208 -10.60 14.91 8.93
CA PHE A 208 -9.94 13.71 8.42
C PHE A 208 -9.91 13.75 6.89
N GLY A 209 -8.92 13.09 6.30
CA GLY A 209 -8.86 12.88 4.87
C GLY A 209 -9.79 11.77 4.41
N LEU A 210 -10.04 11.70 3.12
CA LEU A 210 -10.80 10.64 2.48
C LEU A 210 -9.85 9.63 1.82
N PRO A 211 -10.22 8.35 1.72
CA PRO A 211 -9.44 7.34 0.99
C PRO A 211 -9.07 7.76 -0.43
N GLU A 212 -9.97 8.48 -1.10
CA GLU A 212 -9.80 8.99 -2.47
C GLU A 212 -8.65 10.01 -2.55
N GLU A 213 -8.44 10.83 -1.53
CA GLU A 213 -7.35 11.80 -1.50
C GLU A 213 -5.97 11.12 -1.47
N VAL A 214 -5.89 9.93 -0.85
CA VAL A 214 -4.69 9.08 -0.90
C VAL A 214 -4.58 8.40 -2.27
N ALA A 215 -5.69 7.90 -2.82
CA ALA A 215 -5.73 7.20 -4.09
C ALA A 215 -5.30 8.10 -5.26
N PHE A 216 -5.69 9.37 -5.29
CA PHE A 216 -5.24 10.36 -6.30
C PHE A 216 -3.72 10.52 -6.29
N ALA A 217 -3.10 10.59 -5.11
CA ALA A 217 -1.65 10.67 -5.00
C ALA A 217 -0.95 9.38 -5.48
N VAL A 218 -1.54 8.20 -5.19
CA VAL A 218 -1.05 6.92 -5.71
C VAL A 218 -1.12 6.90 -7.23
N ALA A 219 -2.26 7.28 -7.83
CA ALA A 219 -2.42 7.30 -9.28
C ALA A 219 -1.46 8.27 -9.96
N PHE A 220 -1.21 9.44 -9.36
CA PHE A 220 -0.18 10.36 -9.83
C PHE A 220 1.21 9.72 -9.82
N LEU A 221 1.64 9.13 -8.70
CA LEU A 221 2.95 8.46 -8.59
C LEU A 221 3.07 7.22 -9.48
N ALA A 222 1.97 6.53 -9.77
CA ALA A 222 1.92 5.41 -10.71
C ALA A 222 2.06 5.86 -12.18
N SER A 223 1.75 7.11 -12.49
CA SER A 223 1.73 7.62 -13.86
C SER A 223 3.15 7.87 -14.43
N PRO A 224 3.30 7.88 -15.76
CA PRO A 224 4.57 8.31 -16.40
C PRO A 224 4.99 9.74 -16.05
N ARG A 225 4.06 10.60 -15.66
CA ARG A 225 4.32 12.01 -15.29
C ARG A 225 5.18 12.13 -14.03
N ALA A 226 5.17 11.11 -13.15
CA ALA A 226 5.99 11.04 -11.94
C ALA A 226 7.35 10.34 -12.15
N SER A 227 7.82 10.20 -13.39
CA SER A 227 9.03 9.43 -13.73
C SER A 227 10.32 9.95 -13.10
N TYR A 228 10.36 11.20 -12.65
CA TYR A 228 11.51 11.81 -11.98
C TYR A 228 11.32 11.92 -10.44
N ILE A 229 10.25 11.33 -9.91
CA ILE A 229 9.97 11.29 -8.47
C ILE A 229 10.27 9.89 -7.97
N THR A 230 11.32 9.74 -7.16
CA THR A 230 11.71 8.47 -6.53
C THR A 230 12.41 8.72 -5.20
N ALA A 231 12.38 7.74 -4.30
CA ALA A 231 12.87 7.83 -2.92
C ALA A 231 12.12 8.84 -2.03
N GLU A 232 10.96 9.32 -2.48
CA GLU A 232 10.18 10.37 -1.79
C GLU A 232 9.16 9.77 -0.82
N VAL A 233 8.86 10.51 0.25
CA VAL A 233 7.79 10.20 1.21
C VAL A 233 6.77 11.34 1.16
N LEU A 234 5.70 11.14 0.41
CA LEU A 234 4.64 12.14 0.25
C LEU A 234 3.66 12.07 1.42
N CYS A 235 3.57 13.14 2.19
CA CYS A 235 2.62 13.25 3.30
C CYS A 235 1.23 13.68 2.82
N ILE A 236 0.19 12.88 3.14
CA ILE A 236 -1.23 13.19 2.89
C ILE A 236 -1.93 13.26 4.26
N ASN A 237 -1.74 14.35 4.99
CA ASN A 237 -2.08 14.42 6.41
C ASN A 237 -2.77 15.73 6.84
N GLY A 238 -3.19 16.58 5.89
CA GLY A 238 -3.85 17.84 6.17
C GLY A 238 -2.99 18.86 6.95
N GLY A 239 -1.66 18.74 6.87
CA GLY A 239 -0.70 19.58 7.58
C GLY A 239 -0.43 19.16 9.02
N LEU A 240 -0.90 18.00 9.47
CA LEU A 240 -0.67 17.51 10.83
C LEU A 240 0.83 17.30 11.15
N TYR A 241 1.63 17.09 10.12
CA TYR A 241 3.09 16.92 10.21
C TYR A 241 3.74 17.38 8.90
N SER A 242 4.85 18.11 9.03
CA SER A 242 5.68 18.60 7.92
C SER A 242 7.16 18.38 8.24
#